data_af3a13ab2fc5d46b15b143ea61062472
#
_entry.id   af3a13ab2fc5d46b15b143ea61062472
#
_cell.length_a   1.000
_cell.length_b   1.000
_cell.length_c   1.000
_cell.angle_alpha   90.00
_cell.angle_beta   90.00
_cell.angle_gamma   90.00
#
_symmetry.space_group_name_H-M   'P 1'
#
loop_
_entity.id
_entity.type
_entity.pdbx_description
1 polymer ?
#
loop_
_entity_poly.entity_id
_entity_poly.type
_entity_poly.pdbx_seq_one_letter_code
_entity_poly.pdbx_strand_id
1 'polypeptide(L)'
;MKFYTSVLPYKGRLLVRGVNHDGSHKKFKVNYKPSLFVPAQKDTGYKTLDGRDVGKMTFESMYEAKQWIDEYKDVSNFEYFGNTRFQYPYIADEFPGKVDWDIKQIRLITIDIECESENGFPDVDRAEEPIICITVKDHARKSILVFGCGNFVNDRDDVRYIRCSTERDLVQKFTEFWTSYNPDIVTGWNVKFFDIPYLMNRFRYLMGDDYLNQFSPWGIVTSNSARITAKGFNKEQKYYDLLGSN
;
A
#
# COMPACT_ATOMS: atom_id res chain seq x y z
N MET A 1 7.46 18.21 4.05
CA MET A 1 7.82 16.88 3.50
C MET A 1 8.46 17.11 2.13
N LYS A 2 9.52 16.38 1.79
CA LYS A 2 10.22 16.50 0.50
C LYS A 2 9.41 15.86 -0.62
N PHE A 3 8.95 14.62 -0.39
CA PHE A 3 8.09 13.90 -1.30
C PHE A 3 7.24 12.88 -0.54
N TYR A 4 6.12 12.49 -1.14
CA TYR A 4 5.24 11.44 -0.62
C TYR A 4 5.61 10.05 -1.18
N THR A 5 5.40 9.00 -0.39
CA THR A 5 5.51 7.61 -0.82
C THR A 5 4.15 6.94 -0.92
N SER A 6 3.15 7.43 -0.16
CA SER A 6 1.78 6.93 -0.22
C SER A 6 0.78 8.00 0.23
N VAL A 7 -0.35 8.14 -0.49
CA VAL A 7 -1.50 8.96 -0.11
C VAL A 7 -2.77 8.13 -0.36
N LEU A 8 -3.44 7.70 0.70
CA LEU A 8 -4.59 6.79 0.62
C LEU A 8 -5.81 7.37 1.33
N PRO A 9 -7.00 7.34 0.72
CA PRO A 9 -8.24 7.70 1.40
C PRO A 9 -8.69 6.58 2.35
N TYR A 10 -8.97 6.94 3.60
CA TYR A 10 -9.48 6.00 4.59
C TYR A 10 -10.40 6.68 5.61
N LYS A 11 -11.64 6.21 5.73
CA LYS A 11 -12.64 6.70 6.71
C LYS A 11 -12.72 8.23 6.77
N GLY A 12 -12.87 8.88 5.61
CA GLY A 12 -13.04 10.34 5.51
C GLY A 12 -11.76 11.17 5.67
N ARG A 13 -10.59 10.54 5.80
CA ARG A 13 -9.27 11.19 5.91
C ARG A 13 -8.33 10.68 4.83
N LEU A 14 -7.23 11.40 4.63
CA LEU A 14 -6.09 10.90 3.86
C LEU A 14 -5.00 10.40 4.82
N LEU A 15 -4.51 9.19 4.57
CA LEU A 15 -3.35 8.61 5.22
C LEU A 15 -2.13 8.92 4.35
N VAL A 16 -1.20 9.72 4.87
CA VAL A 16 -0.06 10.21 4.10
C VAL A 16 1.24 9.65 4.67
N ARG A 17 2.06 9.07 3.81
CA ARG A 17 3.44 8.69 4.10
C ARG A 17 4.38 9.42 3.15
N GLY A 18 5.58 9.68 3.61
CA GLY A 18 6.59 10.29 2.77
C GLY A 18 7.90 10.55 3.52
N VAL A 19 8.79 11.24 2.85
CA VAL A 19 10.15 11.52 3.30
C VAL A 19 10.33 13.01 3.50
N ASN A 20 10.93 13.41 4.61
CA ASN A 20 11.28 14.79 4.92
C ASN A 20 12.58 15.19 4.22
N HIS A 21 12.92 16.49 4.27
CA HIS A 21 14.16 17.02 3.67
C HIS A 21 15.43 16.48 4.34
N ASP A 22 15.34 16.06 5.60
CA ASP A 22 16.43 15.41 6.35
C ASP A 22 16.55 13.89 6.09
N GLY A 23 15.70 13.33 5.20
CA GLY A 23 15.66 11.91 4.90
C GLY A 23 14.84 11.05 5.88
N SER A 24 14.30 11.63 6.95
CA SER A 24 13.44 10.90 7.88
C SER A 24 12.08 10.57 7.27
N HIS A 25 11.57 9.38 7.59
CA HIS A 25 10.23 8.97 7.16
C HIS A 25 9.16 9.51 8.10
N LYS A 26 8.06 9.98 7.54
CA LYS A 26 6.93 10.52 8.28
C LYS A 26 5.61 9.91 7.82
N LYS A 27 4.68 9.72 8.75
CA LYS A 27 3.29 9.37 8.47
C LYS A 27 2.35 10.26 9.29
N PHE A 28 1.24 10.68 8.69
CA PHE A 28 0.21 11.49 9.36
C PHE A 28 -1.14 11.38 8.65
N LYS A 29 -2.20 11.76 9.35
CA LYS A 29 -3.57 11.79 8.83
C LYS A 29 -3.97 13.21 8.50
N VAL A 30 -4.64 13.42 7.36
CA VAL A 30 -5.10 14.73 6.91
C VAL A 30 -6.62 14.76 6.80
N ASN A 31 -7.23 15.76 7.39
CA ASN A 31 -8.61 16.14 7.09
C ASN A 31 -8.55 17.09 5.88
N TYR A 32 -8.61 16.54 4.68
CA TYR A 32 -8.50 17.34 3.47
C TYR A 32 -9.82 18.04 3.16
N LYS A 33 -9.73 19.33 2.80
CA LYS A 33 -10.82 20.18 2.35
C LYS A 33 -10.78 20.29 0.83
N PRO A 34 -11.49 19.42 0.09
CA PRO A 34 -11.38 19.40 -1.37
C PRO A 34 -12.11 20.57 -1.99
N SER A 35 -11.68 20.92 -3.21
CA SER A 35 -12.40 21.84 -4.06
C SER A 35 -12.92 21.14 -5.31
N LEU A 36 -14.12 21.47 -5.70
CA LEU A 36 -14.71 21.16 -7.00
C LEU A 36 -15.05 22.46 -7.73
N PHE A 37 -15.37 22.38 -9.00
CA PHE A 37 -15.71 23.54 -9.80
C PHE A 37 -17.08 23.34 -10.44
N VAL A 38 -17.85 24.41 -10.54
CA VAL A 38 -19.17 24.43 -11.17
C VAL A 38 -19.22 25.46 -12.29
N PRO A 39 -20.08 25.31 -13.30
CA PRO A 39 -20.24 26.32 -14.35
C PRO A 39 -20.48 27.71 -13.75
N ALA A 40 -19.82 28.73 -14.30
CA ALA A 40 -19.97 30.12 -13.89
C ALA A 40 -20.35 30.97 -15.11
N GLN A 41 -21.19 32.03 -14.84
CA GLN A 41 -21.61 32.98 -15.88
C GLN A 41 -20.61 34.15 -16.07
N LYS A 42 -19.64 34.26 -15.17
CA LYS A 42 -18.63 35.33 -15.18
C LYS A 42 -17.23 34.73 -15.08
N ASP A 43 -16.25 35.43 -15.62
CA ASP A 43 -14.85 35.08 -15.44
C ASP A 43 -14.50 35.10 -13.94
N THR A 44 -14.10 33.95 -13.42
CA THR A 44 -13.67 33.73 -12.03
C THR A 44 -12.18 33.50 -11.93
N GLY A 45 -11.45 33.54 -13.05
CA GLY A 45 -10.04 33.17 -13.15
C GLY A 45 -9.82 31.66 -13.28
N TYR A 46 -10.89 30.83 -13.26
CA TYR A 46 -10.83 29.38 -13.46
C TYR A 46 -11.57 28.97 -14.73
N LYS A 47 -10.95 28.10 -15.51
CA LYS A 47 -11.53 27.56 -16.74
C LYS A 47 -11.41 26.06 -16.82
N THR A 48 -12.36 25.42 -17.47
CA THR A 48 -12.26 24.02 -17.88
C THR A 48 -11.21 23.87 -19.00
N LEU A 49 -10.84 22.63 -19.32
CA LEU A 49 -9.90 22.36 -20.40
C LEU A 49 -10.41 22.82 -21.78
N ASP A 50 -11.71 22.89 -21.97
CA ASP A 50 -12.39 23.40 -23.16
C ASP A 50 -12.68 24.91 -23.11
N GLY A 51 -12.21 25.62 -22.06
CA GLY A 51 -12.21 27.08 -21.97
C GLY A 51 -13.48 27.69 -21.33
N ARG A 52 -14.44 26.91 -20.83
CA ARG A 52 -15.64 27.41 -20.13
C ARG A 52 -15.27 27.97 -18.76
N ASP A 53 -15.92 29.06 -18.36
CA ASP A 53 -15.73 29.65 -17.05
C ASP A 53 -16.36 28.78 -15.95
N VAL A 54 -15.63 28.57 -14.85
CA VAL A 54 -16.08 27.80 -13.70
C VAL A 54 -15.76 28.51 -12.38
N GLY A 55 -16.65 28.34 -11.40
CA GLY A 55 -16.48 28.83 -10.04
C GLY A 55 -15.96 27.75 -9.12
N LYS A 56 -14.97 28.09 -8.26
CA LYS A 56 -14.41 27.17 -7.26
C LYS A 56 -15.35 27.06 -6.06
N MET A 57 -15.70 25.83 -5.69
CA MET A 57 -16.40 25.46 -4.46
C MET A 57 -15.46 24.66 -3.56
N THR A 58 -15.28 25.08 -2.31
CA THR A 58 -14.47 24.37 -1.32
C THR A 58 -15.37 23.77 -0.26
N PHE A 59 -15.12 22.54 0.11
CA PHE A 59 -15.89 21.77 1.10
C PHE A 59 -15.07 21.61 2.38
N GLU A 60 -15.74 21.52 3.53
CA GLU A 60 -15.09 21.34 4.83
C GLU A 60 -14.52 19.92 5.00
N SER A 61 -14.98 18.96 4.20
CA SER A 61 -14.48 17.58 4.21
C SER A 61 -14.71 16.85 2.88
N MET A 62 -13.97 15.78 2.66
CA MET A 62 -14.17 14.85 1.54
C MET A 62 -15.56 14.18 1.59
N TYR A 63 -16.13 14.03 2.78
CA TYR A 63 -17.45 13.44 2.97
C TYR A 63 -18.53 14.42 2.48
N GLU A 64 -18.46 15.68 2.89
CA GLU A 64 -19.38 16.74 2.45
C GLU A 64 -19.37 16.89 0.92
N ALA A 65 -18.17 16.91 0.32
CA ALA A 65 -18.06 16.97 -1.14
C ALA A 65 -18.75 15.79 -1.84
N LYS A 66 -18.62 14.58 -1.29
CA LYS A 66 -19.31 13.40 -1.83
C LYS A 66 -20.82 13.48 -1.64
N GLN A 67 -21.28 13.88 -0.46
CA GLN A 67 -22.72 14.07 -0.21
C GLN A 67 -23.31 15.09 -1.17
N TRP A 68 -22.64 16.21 -1.37
CA TRP A 68 -23.08 17.23 -2.32
C TRP A 68 -23.21 16.67 -3.75
N ILE A 69 -22.22 15.89 -4.23
CA ILE A 69 -22.31 15.24 -5.54
C ILE A 69 -23.50 14.28 -5.59
N ASP A 70 -23.69 13.46 -4.56
CA ASP A 70 -24.78 12.48 -4.51
C ASP A 70 -26.16 13.12 -4.46
N GLU A 71 -26.31 14.27 -3.79
CA GLU A 71 -27.54 15.03 -3.71
C GLU A 71 -27.95 15.64 -5.06
N TYR A 72 -26.98 16.13 -5.83
CA TYR A 72 -27.26 16.85 -7.07
C TYR A 72 -27.09 16.01 -8.35
N LYS A 73 -26.55 14.79 -8.28
CA LYS A 73 -26.26 13.97 -9.48
C LYS A 73 -27.45 13.69 -10.40
N ASP A 74 -28.68 13.67 -9.84
CA ASP A 74 -29.92 13.40 -10.57
C ASP A 74 -30.64 14.69 -10.98
N VAL A 75 -30.08 15.88 -10.70
CA VAL A 75 -30.63 17.17 -11.12
C VAL A 75 -30.30 17.42 -12.59
N SER A 76 -31.29 17.77 -13.38
CA SER A 76 -31.11 18.07 -14.81
C SER A 76 -30.12 19.22 -15.02
N ASN A 77 -29.19 19.05 -15.95
CA ASN A 77 -28.08 19.97 -16.26
C ASN A 77 -27.10 20.23 -15.11
N PHE A 78 -27.10 19.38 -14.11
CA PHE A 78 -26.04 19.45 -13.08
C PHE A 78 -24.68 19.05 -13.66
N GLU A 79 -23.74 19.95 -13.60
CA GLU A 79 -22.35 19.73 -14.01
C GLU A 79 -21.40 20.13 -12.88
N TYR A 80 -20.37 19.32 -12.67
CA TYR A 80 -19.23 19.70 -11.84
C TYR A 80 -17.94 19.21 -12.49
N PHE A 81 -16.85 19.87 -12.15
CA PHE A 81 -15.51 19.55 -12.65
C PHE A 81 -14.55 19.38 -11.47
N GLY A 82 -13.49 18.61 -11.69
CA GLY A 82 -12.50 18.29 -10.68
C GLY A 82 -12.39 16.77 -10.45
N ASN A 83 -11.40 16.38 -9.67
CA ASN A 83 -11.12 14.96 -9.42
C ASN A 83 -11.73 14.56 -8.06
N THR A 84 -12.67 13.60 -8.07
CA THR A 84 -13.32 13.05 -6.86
C THR A 84 -12.51 11.98 -6.15
N ARG A 85 -11.42 11.53 -6.74
CA ARG A 85 -10.38 10.76 -6.04
C ARG A 85 -9.49 11.74 -5.30
N PHE A 86 -9.93 12.21 -4.15
CA PHE A 86 -9.39 13.38 -3.44
C PHE A 86 -7.90 13.26 -3.04
N GLN A 87 -7.31 12.08 -3.08
CA GLN A 87 -5.85 11.93 -2.93
C GLN A 87 -5.07 12.67 -4.02
N TYR A 88 -5.58 12.76 -5.25
CA TYR A 88 -4.88 13.43 -6.34
C TYR A 88 -4.93 14.97 -6.23
N PRO A 89 -6.10 15.61 -5.97
CA PRO A 89 -6.12 17.03 -5.66
C PRO A 89 -5.23 17.39 -4.46
N TYR A 90 -5.26 16.59 -3.39
CA TYR A 90 -4.36 16.80 -2.25
C TYR A 90 -2.88 16.76 -2.67
N ILE A 91 -2.48 15.79 -3.49
CA ILE A 91 -1.10 15.71 -3.99
C ILE A 91 -0.76 16.95 -4.83
N ALA A 92 -1.66 17.41 -5.69
CA ALA A 92 -1.45 18.60 -6.52
C ALA A 92 -1.33 19.88 -5.67
N ASP A 93 -2.10 19.99 -4.59
CA ASP A 93 -2.08 21.15 -3.69
C ASP A 93 -0.81 21.19 -2.83
N GLU A 94 -0.40 20.02 -2.26
CA GLU A 94 0.74 19.95 -1.34
C GLU A 94 2.11 19.85 -2.04
N PHE A 95 2.13 19.36 -3.28
CA PHE A 95 3.33 19.13 -4.07
C PHE A 95 3.20 19.78 -5.45
N PRO A 96 3.06 21.11 -5.55
CA PRO A 96 2.90 21.79 -6.82
C PRO A 96 4.19 21.67 -7.66
N GLY A 97 4.01 21.31 -8.93
CA GLY A 97 5.11 21.18 -9.87
C GLY A 97 5.86 19.86 -9.79
N LYS A 98 7.18 19.89 -10.03
CA LYS A 98 8.01 18.68 -10.06
C LYS A 98 8.36 18.22 -8.65
N VAL A 99 7.99 16.99 -8.31
CA VAL A 99 8.37 16.35 -7.04
C VAL A 99 9.82 15.85 -7.13
N ASP A 100 10.67 16.32 -6.23
CA ASP A 100 12.09 15.90 -6.12
C ASP A 100 12.21 14.66 -5.26
N TRP A 101 11.90 13.49 -5.84
CA TRP A 101 11.99 12.19 -5.20
C TRP A 101 13.37 11.54 -5.39
N ASP A 102 13.74 10.65 -4.45
CA ASP A 102 14.98 9.87 -4.50
C ASP A 102 14.69 8.40 -4.17
N ILE A 103 14.95 7.51 -5.14
CA ILE A 103 14.74 6.07 -4.99
C ILE A 103 15.50 5.48 -3.80
N LYS A 104 16.67 6.02 -3.44
CA LYS A 104 17.46 5.56 -2.31
C LYS A 104 16.82 5.83 -0.95
N GLN A 105 15.85 6.75 -0.91
CA GLN A 105 15.09 7.09 0.28
C GLN A 105 13.75 6.34 0.33
N ILE A 106 13.36 5.63 -0.73
CA ILE A 106 12.16 4.81 -0.75
C ILE A 106 12.52 3.40 -0.23
N ARG A 107 11.78 2.93 0.74
CA ARG A 107 11.93 1.58 1.32
C ARG A 107 11.26 0.55 0.41
N LEU A 108 11.95 0.21 -0.67
CA LEU A 108 11.52 -0.80 -1.64
C LEU A 108 12.17 -2.13 -1.30
N ILE A 109 11.35 -3.16 -1.09
CA ILE A 109 11.79 -4.53 -0.90
C ILE A 109 11.20 -5.48 -1.94
N THR A 110 11.97 -6.46 -2.34
CA THR A 110 11.48 -7.68 -2.98
C THR A 110 11.40 -8.78 -1.93
N ILE A 111 10.28 -9.50 -1.89
CA ILE A 111 10.08 -10.63 -1.00
C ILE A 111 9.85 -11.90 -1.81
N ASP A 112 10.28 -13.03 -1.27
CA ASP A 112 10.04 -14.36 -1.78
C ASP A 112 9.99 -15.35 -0.60
N ILE A 113 9.13 -16.35 -0.67
CA ILE A 113 8.94 -17.34 0.40
C ILE A 113 9.11 -18.76 -0.11
N GLU A 114 9.62 -19.64 0.76
CA GLU A 114 9.67 -21.08 0.54
C GLU A 114 8.86 -21.78 1.63
N CYS A 115 7.97 -22.68 1.21
CA CYS A 115 7.13 -23.49 2.10
C CYS A 115 7.48 -24.97 1.93
N GLU A 116 7.21 -25.77 2.94
CA GLU A 116 7.17 -27.21 2.77
C GLU A 116 6.08 -27.56 1.75
N SER A 117 6.25 -28.66 1.01
CA SER A 117 5.34 -29.07 -0.06
C SER A 117 5.24 -30.59 -0.19
N GLU A 118 5.00 -31.28 0.92
CA GLU A 118 4.87 -32.73 0.92
C GLU A 118 3.70 -33.23 0.08
N ASN A 119 2.62 -32.45 0.01
CA ASN A 119 1.36 -32.79 -0.66
C ASN A 119 1.11 -32.03 -1.98
N GLY A 120 2.16 -31.51 -2.60
CA GLY A 120 2.07 -30.72 -3.83
C GLY A 120 2.19 -29.21 -3.60
N PHE A 121 1.72 -28.39 -4.54
CA PHE A 121 1.84 -26.94 -4.42
C PHE A 121 0.99 -26.39 -3.26
N PRO A 122 1.57 -25.57 -2.36
CA PRO A 122 0.87 -25.10 -1.16
C PRO A 122 -0.41 -24.30 -1.49
N ASP A 123 -1.49 -24.60 -0.77
CA ASP A 123 -2.77 -23.89 -0.87
C ASP A 123 -2.67 -22.56 -0.11
N VAL A 124 -2.84 -21.44 -0.82
CA VAL A 124 -2.72 -20.10 -0.26
C VAL A 124 -3.81 -19.79 0.77
N ASP A 125 -5.04 -20.24 0.54
CA ASP A 125 -6.17 -19.95 1.44
C ASP A 125 -6.08 -20.75 2.75
N ARG A 126 -5.58 -21.98 2.69
CA ARG A 126 -5.42 -22.88 3.84
C ARG A 126 -4.12 -22.61 4.58
N ALA A 127 -3.04 -22.32 3.85
CA ALA A 127 -1.69 -22.07 4.35
C ALA A 127 -1.26 -23.06 5.44
N GLU A 128 -1.48 -24.37 5.18
CA GLU A 128 -1.24 -25.44 6.16
C GLU A 128 0.23 -25.81 6.28
N GLU A 129 0.98 -25.70 5.17
CA GLU A 129 2.38 -26.09 5.15
C GLU A 129 3.28 -25.03 5.81
N PRO A 130 4.28 -25.45 6.59
CA PRO A 130 5.19 -24.51 7.26
C PRO A 130 6.00 -23.68 6.27
N ILE A 131 6.25 -22.41 6.65
CA ILE A 131 7.20 -21.55 5.97
C ILE A 131 8.59 -21.90 6.48
N ILE A 132 9.47 -22.30 5.57
CA ILE A 132 10.84 -22.69 5.91
C ILE A 132 11.87 -21.59 5.64
N CYS A 133 11.53 -20.67 4.73
CA CYS A 133 12.41 -19.55 4.37
C CYS A 133 11.60 -18.33 3.94
N ILE A 134 12.07 -17.12 4.36
CA ILE A 134 11.61 -15.84 3.83
C ILE A 134 12.86 -15.06 3.39
N THR A 135 12.89 -14.69 2.11
CA THR A 135 13.97 -13.88 1.55
C THR A 135 13.47 -12.45 1.30
N VAL A 136 14.25 -11.47 1.73
CA VAL A 136 13.96 -10.04 1.52
C VAL A 136 15.18 -9.37 0.90
N LYS A 137 15.01 -8.79 -0.28
CA LYS A 137 16.01 -7.93 -0.92
C LYS A 137 15.68 -6.47 -0.67
N ASP A 138 16.54 -5.75 0.04
CA ASP A 138 16.48 -4.30 0.21
C ASP A 138 17.18 -3.61 -0.96
N HIS A 139 16.42 -2.89 -1.79
CA HIS A 139 16.96 -2.25 -2.98
C HIS A 139 17.78 -0.99 -2.66
N ALA A 140 17.43 -0.26 -1.59
CA ALA A 140 18.16 0.92 -1.19
C ALA A 140 19.55 0.59 -0.61
N ARG A 141 19.62 -0.46 0.20
CA ARG A 141 20.87 -0.94 0.84
C ARG A 141 21.64 -1.95 -0.01
N LYS A 142 21.02 -2.47 -1.08
CA LYS A 142 21.57 -3.54 -1.92
C LYS A 142 21.97 -4.78 -1.12
N SER A 143 21.19 -5.13 -0.11
CA SER A 143 21.42 -6.28 0.78
C SER A 143 20.25 -7.25 0.74
N ILE A 144 20.53 -8.50 1.02
CA ILE A 144 19.55 -9.58 1.10
C ILE A 144 19.51 -10.10 2.52
N LEU A 145 18.33 -10.17 3.11
CA LEU A 145 18.07 -10.83 4.39
C LEU A 145 17.35 -12.14 4.11
N VAL A 146 17.82 -13.22 4.72
CA VAL A 146 17.20 -14.54 4.60
C VAL A 146 16.88 -15.05 5.99
N PHE A 147 15.60 -15.20 6.30
CA PHE A 147 15.10 -15.82 7.53
C PHE A 147 14.84 -17.28 7.23
N GLY A 148 15.51 -18.21 7.93
CA GLY A 148 15.39 -19.62 7.61
C GLY A 148 15.58 -20.54 8.82
N CYS A 149 14.89 -21.70 8.78
CA CYS A 149 14.93 -22.68 9.89
C CYS A 149 16.08 -23.69 9.74
N GLY A 150 16.72 -23.78 8.57
CA GLY A 150 17.81 -24.70 8.30
C GLY A 150 19.19 -24.18 8.70
N ASN A 151 20.18 -25.07 8.61
CA ASN A 151 21.58 -24.67 8.68
C ASN A 151 22.02 -24.20 7.29
N PHE A 152 22.56 -23.00 7.23
CA PHE A 152 23.08 -22.42 5.99
C PHE A 152 24.42 -21.73 6.25
N VAL A 153 25.38 -22.00 5.40
CA VAL A 153 26.69 -21.33 5.37
C VAL A 153 26.67 -20.37 4.20
N ASN A 154 26.81 -19.08 4.49
CA ASN A 154 26.78 -18.02 3.50
C ASN A 154 28.21 -17.55 3.20
N ASP A 155 28.55 -17.48 1.92
CA ASP A 155 29.81 -16.98 1.38
C ASP A 155 29.72 -15.64 0.66
N ARG A 156 28.54 -15.01 0.70
CA ARG A 156 28.26 -13.73 0.05
C ARG A 156 28.17 -12.59 1.05
N ASP A 157 28.89 -11.51 0.80
CA ASP A 157 28.92 -10.32 1.67
C ASP A 157 27.61 -9.51 1.65
N ASP A 158 26.82 -9.61 0.57
CA ASP A 158 25.55 -8.91 0.43
C ASP A 158 24.35 -9.67 1.03
N VAL A 159 24.57 -10.90 1.50
CA VAL A 159 23.53 -11.76 2.09
C VAL A 159 23.75 -11.91 3.60
N ARG A 160 22.72 -11.66 4.37
CA ARG A 160 22.69 -11.94 5.82
C ARG A 160 21.67 -13.03 6.11
N TYR A 161 22.15 -14.18 6.54
CA TYR A 161 21.28 -15.27 7.01
C TYR A 161 20.94 -15.09 8.48
N ILE A 162 19.65 -15.14 8.79
CA ILE A 162 19.08 -15.04 10.14
C ILE A 162 18.49 -16.41 10.47
N ARG A 163 19.26 -17.19 11.23
CA ARG A 163 18.82 -18.51 11.66
C ARG A 163 17.66 -18.42 12.64
N CYS A 164 16.61 -19.18 12.37
CA CYS A 164 15.43 -19.32 13.20
C CYS A 164 15.38 -20.75 13.77
N SER A 165 15.02 -20.89 15.04
CA SER A 165 14.95 -22.20 15.70
C SER A 165 13.68 -22.97 15.35
N THR A 166 12.60 -22.26 15.04
CA THR A 166 11.28 -22.78 14.67
C THR A 166 10.61 -21.83 13.69
N GLU A 167 9.54 -22.28 13.03
CA GLU A 167 8.71 -21.40 12.19
C GLU A 167 8.16 -20.20 12.99
N ARG A 168 7.73 -20.40 14.22
CA ARG A 168 7.26 -19.30 15.08
C ARG A 168 8.36 -18.26 15.37
N ASP A 169 9.59 -18.68 15.58
CA ASP A 169 10.75 -17.80 15.72
C ASP A 169 11.04 -17.06 14.40
N LEU A 170 10.88 -17.74 13.25
CA LEU A 170 11.01 -17.13 11.93
C LEU A 170 9.96 -16.02 11.75
N VAL A 171 8.69 -16.30 12.05
CA VAL A 171 7.60 -15.32 11.99
C VAL A 171 7.88 -14.11 12.88
N GLN A 172 8.33 -14.32 14.11
CA GLN A 172 8.65 -13.22 15.04
C GLN A 172 9.79 -12.35 14.54
N LYS A 173 10.92 -12.93 14.15
CA LYS A 173 12.07 -12.20 13.63
C LYS A 173 11.78 -11.45 12.33
N PHE A 174 11.01 -12.07 11.45
CA PHE A 174 10.56 -11.41 10.24
C PHE A 174 9.63 -10.21 10.55
N THR A 175 8.70 -10.37 11.50
CA THR A 175 7.80 -9.29 11.93
C THR A 175 8.57 -8.13 12.60
N GLU A 176 9.58 -8.42 13.41
CA GLU A 176 10.48 -7.41 13.99
C GLU A 176 11.21 -6.62 12.90
N PHE A 177 11.74 -7.32 11.90
CA PHE A 177 12.33 -6.66 10.72
C PHE A 177 11.27 -5.79 10.02
N TRP A 178 10.10 -6.33 9.69
CA TRP A 178 9.06 -5.63 8.95
C TRP A 178 8.60 -4.36 9.65
N THR A 179 8.31 -4.44 10.94
CA THR A 179 7.84 -3.31 11.76
C THR A 179 8.89 -2.23 11.95
N SER A 180 10.16 -2.61 12.09
CA SER A 180 11.27 -1.67 12.20
C SER A 180 11.62 -1.02 10.86
N TYR A 181 11.62 -1.80 9.78
CA TYR A 181 11.91 -1.32 8.42
C TYR A 181 10.73 -0.52 7.84
N ASN A 182 9.51 -1.03 7.99
CA ASN A 182 8.27 -0.41 7.57
C ASN A 182 8.26 -0.05 6.06
N PRO A 183 8.23 -1.03 5.16
CA PRO A 183 8.41 -0.82 3.72
C PRO A 183 7.38 0.14 3.14
N ASP A 184 7.78 0.92 2.14
CA ASP A 184 6.89 1.76 1.34
C ASP A 184 6.32 0.97 0.16
N ILE A 185 7.16 0.11 -0.45
CA ILE A 185 6.80 -0.72 -1.59
C ILE A 185 7.29 -2.14 -1.36
N VAL A 186 6.41 -3.09 -1.58
CA VAL A 186 6.69 -4.54 -1.54
C VAL A 186 6.44 -5.11 -2.93
N THR A 187 7.41 -5.79 -3.48
CA THR A 187 7.34 -6.41 -4.81
C THR A 187 7.89 -7.84 -4.79
N GLY A 188 7.68 -8.59 -5.85
CA GLY A 188 8.13 -9.96 -6.04
C GLY A 188 7.39 -10.61 -7.20
N TRP A 189 7.80 -11.81 -7.57
CA TRP A 189 7.06 -12.59 -8.56
C TRP A 189 5.75 -13.07 -7.95
N ASN A 190 4.61 -12.68 -8.51
CA ASN A 190 3.28 -13.06 -8.02
C ASN A 190 3.00 -12.75 -6.54
N VAL A 191 3.78 -11.87 -5.92
CA VAL A 191 3.76 -11.55 -4.49
C VAL A 191 2.36 -11.16 -3.97
N LYS A 192 1.56 -10.49 -4.82
CA LYS A 192 0.20 -10.07 -4.48
C LYS A 192 -0.76 -11.24 -4.27
N PHE A 193 -0.59 -12.33 -5.01
CA PHE A 193 -1.53 -13.44 -5.03
C PHE A 193 -0.98 -14.75 -4.46
N PHE A 194 0.30 -14.79 -4.12
CA PHE A 194 0.91 -15.94 -3.48
C PHE A 194 1.61 -15.57 -2.17
N ASP A 195 2.77 -14.92 -2.21
CA ASP A 195 3.62 -14.72 -1.02
C ASP A 195 2.91 -13.97 0.10
N ILE A 196 2.37 -12.78 -0.18
CA ILE A 196 1.68 -11.99 0.84
C ILE A 196 0.43 -12.69 1.37
N PRO A 197 -0.48 -13.23 0.54
CA PRO A 197 -1.61 -14.00 1.06
C PRO A 197 -1.21 -15.22 1.88
N TYR A 198 -0.21 -15.97 1.42
CA TYR A 198 0.28 -17.14 2.18
C TYR A 198 0.85 -16.73 3.53
N LEU A 199 1.73 -15.73 3.57
CA LEU A 199 2.26 -15.17 4.81
C LEU A 199 1.15 -14.73 5.77
N MET A 200 0.19 -13.94 5.29
CA MET A 200 -0.90 -13.43 6.13
C MET A 200 -1.77 -14.56 6.67
N ASN A 201 -2.13 -15.55 5.84
CA ASN A 201 -2.93 -16.70 6.29
C ASN A 201 -2.15 -17.58 7.27
N ARG A 202 -0.86 -17.85 7.01
CA ARG A 202 -0.01 -18.63 7.91
C ARG A 202 0.24 -17.93 9.25
N PHE A 203 0.50 -16.63 9.21
CA PHE A 203 0.71 -15.85 10.42
C PHE A 203 -0.56 -15.75 11.26
N ARG A 204 -1.73 -15.63 10.63
CA ARG A 204 -3.02 -15.72 11.30
C ARG A 204 -3.18 -17.06 12.01
N TYR A 205 -2.87 -18.16 11.34
CA TYR A 205 -2.94 -19.51 11.90
C TYR A 205 -2.02 -19.68 13.12
N LEU A 206 -0.78 -19.17 13.06
CA LEU A 206 0.21 -19.32 14.12
C LEU A 206 0.03 -18.33 15.28
N MET A 207 -0.39 -17.09 15.01
CA MET A 207 -0.28 -15.96 15.93
C MET A 207 -1.62 -15.26 16.21
N GLY A 208 -2.68 -15.59 15.47
CA GLY A 208 -4.01 -14.98 15.57
C GLY A 208 -4.23 -13.76 14.68
N ASP A 209 -5.49 -13.33 14.54
CA ASP A 209 -5.91 -12.28 13.60
C ASP A 209 -5.28 -10.92 13.88
N ASP A 210 -5.23 -10.51 15.14
CA ASP A 210 -4.71 -9.19 15.54
C ASP A 210 -3.21 -9.01 15.21
N TYR A 211 -2.49 -10.12 15.10
CA TYR A 211 -1.07 -10.11 14.75
C TYR A 211 -0.80 -9.49 13.38
N LEU A 212 -1.74 -9.66 12.43
CA LEU A 212 -1.58 -9.16 11.06
C LEU A 212 -1.53 -7.63 10.97
N ASN A 213 -2.15 -6.94 11.93
CA ASN A 213 -2.18 -5.48 11.94
C ASN A 213 -0.79 -4.83 11.98
N GLN A 214 0.22 -5.55 12.46
CA GLN A 214 1.62 -5.10 12.51
C GLN A 214 2.24 -4.92 11.11
N PHE A 215 1.68 -5.57 10.07
CA PHE A 215 2.19 -5.49 8.70
C PHE A 215 1.75 -4.24 7.95
N SER A 216 0.90 -3.43 8.55
CA SER A 216 0.53 -2.12 8.03
C SER A 216 1.08 -1.00 8.93
N PRO A 217 1.70 0.06 8.37
CA PRO A 217 2.11 1.23 9.16
C PRO A 217 0.95 1.92 9.87
N TRP A 218 -0.29 1.63 9.47
CA TRP A 218 -1.52 2.19 10.05
C TRP A 218 -2.26 1.22 10.96
N GLY A 219 -1.76 -0.01 11.12
CA GLY A 219 -2.46 -1.07 11.83
C GLY A 219 -3.72 -1.55 11.09
N ILE A 220 -3.74 -1.47 9.77
CA ILE A 220 -4.90 -1.80 8.95
C ILE A 220 -4.47 -2.76 7.85
N VAL A 221 -4.92 -4.00 7.99
CA VAL A 221 -4.75 -5.06 6.99
C VAL A 221 -6.14 -5.54 6.60
N THR A 222 -6.44 -5.55 5.30
CA THR A 222 -7.75 -5.98 4.78
C THR A 222 -7.59 -7.07 3.75
N SER A 223 -8.43 -8.10 3.84
CA SER A 223 -8.53 -9.14 2.82
C SER A 223 -9.53 -8.69 1.75
N ASN A 224 -9.13 -8.79 0.49
CA ASN A 224 -9.93 -8.47 -0.68
C ASN A 224 -9.88 -9.61 -1.68
N SER A 225 -10.74 -9.56 -2.72
CA SER A 225 -10.70 -10.50 -3.83
C SER A 225 -10.63 -9.77 -5.17
N ALA A 226 -9.99 -10.40 -6.14
CA ALA A 226 -9.95 -9.94 -7.51
C ALA A 226 -10.35 -11.08 -8.46
N ARG A 227 -11.12 -10.75 -9.48
CA ARG A 227 -11.42 -11.69 -10.56
C ARG A 227 -10.28 -11.67 -11.57
N ILE A 228 -9.61 -12.80 -11.73
CA ILE A 228 -8.52 -12.97 -12.69
C ILE A 228 -9.00 -13.87 -13.81
N THR A 229 -8.80 -13.44 -15.05
CA THR A 229 -9.04 -14.27 -16.23
C THR A 229 -7.72 -14.87 -16.70
N ALA A 230 -7.57 -16.19 -16.56
CA ALA A 230 -6.41 -16.92 -17.04
C ALA A 230 -6.86 -18.09 -17.92
N LYS A 231 -6.28 -18.23 -19.11
CA LYS A 231 -6.60 -19.30 -20.10
C LYS A 231 -8.10 -19.44 -20.38
N GLY A 232 -8.85 -18.33 -20.40
CA GLY A 232 -10.31 -18.32 -20.65
C GLY A 232 -11.20 -18.66 -19.47
N PHE A 233 -10.63 -18.94 -18.29
CA PHE A 233 -11.38 -19.19 -17.06
C PHE A 233 -11.28 -17.98 -16.11
N ASN A 234 -12.42 -17.59 -15.54
CA ASN A 234 -12.47 -16.60 -14.48
C ASN A 234 -12.26 -17.29 -13.13
N LYS A 235 -11.23 -16.89 -12.41
CA LYS A 235 -10.96 -17.32 -11.04
C LYS A 235 -11.00 -16.12 -10.11
N GLU A 236 -11.72 -16.24 -9.00
CA GLU A 236 -11.62 -15.30 -7.89
C GLU A 236 -10.38 -15.66 -7.06
N GLN A 237 -9.54 -14.66 -6.81
CA GLN A 237 -8.32 -14.84 -6.03
C GLN A 237 -8.24 -13.78 -4.93
N LYS A 238 -8.01 -14.23 -3.70
CA LYS A 238 -7.87 -13.37 -2.54
C LYS A 238 -6.49 -12.72 -2.52
N TYR A 239 -6.43 -11.51 -1.97
CA TYR A 239 -5.20 -10.79 -1.70
C TYR A 239 -5.37 -9.91 -0.46
N TYR A 240 -4.26 -9.44 0.08
CA TYR A 240 -4.26 -8.54 1.24
C TYR A 240 -3.76 -7.14 0.85
N ASP A 241 -4.48 -6.13 1.31
CA ASP A 241 -4.00 -4.75 1.31
C ASP A 241 -3.38 -4.45 2.68
N LEU A 242 -2.08 -4.21 2.67
CA LEU A 242 -1.30 -3.77 3.82
C LEU A 242 -1.25 -2.23 3.75
N LEU A 243 -2.30 -1.55 4.25
CA LEU A 243 -2.47 -0.11 4.01
C LEU A 243 -1.18 0.67 4.32
N GLY A 244 -0.67 1.39 3.29
CA GLY A 244 0.53 2.21 3.36
C GLY A 244 1.83 1.50 3.00
N SER A 245 1.80 0.19 2.72
CA SER A 245 2.85 -0.56 2.02
C SER A 245 2.26 -0.97 0.67
N ASN A 246 2.70 -0.34 -0.42
CA ASN A 246 2.12 -0.48 -1.77
C ASN A 246 2.76 -1.64 -2.51
#